data_083faab0f6e0a6d7ada225da84df0043
#
_entry.id   083faab0f6e0a6d7ada225da84df0043
#
_cell.length_a   1.000
_cell.length_b   1.000
_cell.length_c   1.000
_cell.angle_alpha   90.00
_cell.angle_beta   90.00
_cell.angle_gamma   90.00
#
_symmetry.space_group_name_H-M   'P 1'
#
loop_
_entity.id
_entity.type
_entity.pdbx_description
1 polymer ?
#
loop_
_entity_poly.entity_id
_entity_poly.type
_entity_poly.pdbx_seq_one_letter_code
_entity_poly.pdbx_strand_id
1 'polypeptide(L)'
;MKYTSNNKPLQCIMTNSTCYKQTSAMTIKGVLWHSTGANNPNLKRYVQPSSNDTNYKALLAKIGTNNYRNDWNHIYHEAGVNAWIGKFADGTVGTVQTLPWNYKPWGCGSGSKGSCNNGWIQFEICEDALTDKNYAMKVYQEACELTAYLCKSYGINPKGKVSFNGVTVPTILCHYDSHHLGLGSNHGDVLHWFPKLIGKSMEDVRNDVAALMYGTNTTTNEVAQ
;
A
#
# COMPACT_ATOMS: atom_id res chain seq x y z
N MET A 1 -11.97 -12.05 -2.85
CA MET A 1 -10.61 -11.47 -2.91
C MET A 1 -10.14 -11.47 -4.35
N LYS A 2 -9.68 -10.32 -4.83
CA LYS A 2 -9.12 -10.14 -6.18
C LYS A 2 -7.77 -10.86 -6.33
N TYR A 3 -6.89 -10.70 -5.36
CA TYR A 3 -5.56 -11.30 -5.38
C TYR A 3 -5.51 -12.59 -4.57
N THR A 4 -4.79 -13.57 -5.14
CA THR A 4 -4.60 -14.92 -4.57
C THR A 4 -3.19 -15.42 -4.92
N SER A 5 -2.81 -16.62 -4.46
CA SER A 5 -1.56 -17.25 -4.87
C SER A 5 -1.44 -17.46 -6.39
N ASN A 6 -2.58 -17.63 -7.08
CA ASN A 6 -2.65 -17.84 -8.53
C ASN A 6 -2.95 -16.56 -9.32
N ASN A 7 -3.31 -15.50 -8.68
CA ASN A 7 -3.56 -14.19 -9.29
C ASN A 7 -2.91 -13.09 -8.45
N LYS A 8 -1.62 -12.93 -8.60
CA LYS A 8 -0.82 -11.96 -7.83
C LYS A 8 -0.90 -10.56 -8.43
N PRO A 9 -0.64 -9.50 -7.65
CA PRO A 9 -0.42 -8.17 -8.19
C PRO A 9 0.66 -8.19 -9.28
N LEU A 10 0.52 -7.30 -10.27
CA LEU A 10 1.54 -7.11 -11.31
C LEU A 10 2.88 -6.78 -10.65
N GLN A 11 3.94 -7.44 -11.09
CA GLN A 11 5.30 -7.20 -10.60
C GLN A 11 6.08 -6.30 -11.57
N CYS A 12 6.63 -5.23 -11.03
CA CYS A 12 7.60 -4.35 -11.67
C CYS A 12 8.64 -3.96 -10.62
N ILE A 13 9.52 -4.91 -10.27
CA ILE A 13 10.52 -4.68 -9.23
C ILE A 13 11.52 -3.63 -9.71
N MET A 14 11.57 -2.51 -8.99
CA MET A 14 12.41 -1.36 -9.33
C MET A 14 13.83 -1.56 -8.83
N THR A 15 14.60 -2.40 -9.53
CA THR A 15 15.94 -2.85 -9.12
C THR A 15 17.00 -1.75 -9.14
N ASN A 16 16.73 -0.63 -9.82
CA ASN A 16 17.63 0.53 -9.85
C ASN A 16 17.33 1.56 -8.74
N SER A 17 16.19 1.41 -8.03
CA SER A 17 15.86 2.33 -6.95
C SER A 17 16.86 2.28 -5.81
N THR A 18 17.07 3.41 -5.15
CA THR A 18 17.99 3.53 -4.01
C THR A 18 17.58 2.57 -2.89
N CYS A 19 16.29 2.49 -2.59
CA CYS A 19 15.75 1.60 -1.56
C CYS A 19 16.08 0.13 -1.88
N TYR A 20 15.76 -0.36 -3.08
CA TYR A 20 16.06 -1.75 -3.47
C TYR A 20 17.53 -2.11 -3.28
N LYS A 21 18.43 -1.22 -3.68
CA LYS A 21 19.90 -1.47 -3.64
C LYS A 21 20.49 -1.48 -2.23
N GLN A 22 19.87 -0.77 -1.29
CA GLN A 22 20.46 -0.49 0.03
C GLN A 22 19.68 -1.05 1.21
N THR A 23 18.44 -1.52 1.00
CA THR A 23 17.60 -2.04 2.08
C THR A 23 18.02 -3.44 2.51
N SER A 24 17.36 -3.92 3.55
CA SER A 24 17.54 -5.28 4.10
C SER A 24 16.20 -6.01 4.19
N ALA A 25 16.24 -7.31 4.43
CA ALA A 25 15.05 -8.08 4.73
C ALA A 25 14.46 -7.68 6.10
N MET A 26 13.15 -7.88 6.24
CA MET A 26 12.43 -7.67 7.50
C MET A 26 11.54 -8.85 7.84
N THR A 27 11.19 -8.99 9.12
CA THR A 27 10.11 -9.86 9.56
C THR A 27 8.80 -9.11 9.47
N ILE A 28 7.86 -9.61 8.66
CA ILE A 28 6.58 -8.94 8.40
C ILE A 28 5.66 -9.05 9.61
N LYS A 29 5.12 -7.92 10.06
CA LYS A 29 4.21 -7.76 11.20
C LYS A 29 2.84 -7.22 10.80
N GLY A 30 2.76 -6.49 9.70
CA GLY A 30 1.54 -5.84 9.27
C GLY A 30 1.67 -5.12 7.94
N VAL A 31 0.70 -4.24 7.67
CA VAL A 31 0.57 -3.44 6.44
C VAL A 31 0.29 -1.99 6.80
N LEU A 32 1.00 -1.07 6.18
CA LEU A 32 0.86 0.37 6.40
C LEU A 32 0.53 1.09 5.09
N TRP A 33 -0.53 1.87 5.13
CA TRP A 33 -1.09 2.61 4.00
C TRP A 33 -0.50 4.01 3.90
N HIS A 34 -0.13 4.39 2.67
CA HIS A 34 0.25 5.75 2.31
C HIS A 34 -0.59 6.26 1.14
N SER A 35 -0.54 7.57 0.93
CA SER A 35 -0.94 8.21 -0.31
C SER A 35 0.02 9.35 -0.67
N THR A 36 0.14 9.64 -1.96
CA THR A 36 1.29 10.37 -2.53
C THR A 36 1.37 11.86 -2.19
N GLY A 37 0.29 12.46 -1.72
CA GLY A 37 0.25 13.92 -1.48
C GLY A 37 0.41 14.77 -2.74
N ALA A 38 0.23 14.18 -3.94
CA ALA A 38 0.47 14.84 -5.22
C ALA A 38 -0.66 14.51 -6.20
N ASN A 39 -1.18 15.54 -6.88
CA ASN A 39 -2.24 15.38 -7.88
C ASN A 39 -1.71 14.70 -9.15
N ASN A 40 -1.49 13.40 -9.06
CA ASN A 40 -1.17 12.55 -10.21
C ASN A 40 -1.61 11.11 -9.98
N PRO A 41 -2.77 10.68 -10.50
CA PRO A 41 -3.30 9.33 -10.29
C PRO A 41 -2.60 8.25 -11.11
N ASN A 42 -1.67 8.60 -11.99
CA ASN A 42 -1.08 7.68 -12.95
C ASN A 42 0.15 6.96 -12.37
N LEU A 43 0.12 5.65 -12.38
CA LEU A 43 1.24 4.80 -11.92
C LEU A 43 2.55 5.11 -12.65
N LYS A 44 2.50 5.44 -13.95
CA LYS A 44 3.70 5.76 -14.73
C LYS A 44 4.55 6.90 -14.18
N ARG A 45 3.95 7.80 -13.37
CA ARG A 45 4.68 8.91 -12.73
C ARG A 45 5.72 8.39 -11.74
N TYR A 46 5.43 7.28 -11.07
CA TYR A 46 6.21 6.77 -9.95
C TYR A 46 6.91 5.45 -10.25
N VAL A 47 6.32 4.62 -11.11
CA VAL A 47 6.75 3.26 -11.39
C VAL A 47 7.13 3.10 -12.85
N GLN A 48 8.37 2.72 -13.09
CA GLN A 48 8.87 2.33 -14.41
C GLN A 48 9.79 1.11 -14.28
N PRO A 49 9.76 0.18 -15.24
CA PRO A 49 10.61 -1.00 -15.19
C PRO A 49 12.09 -0.65 -15.41
N SER A 50 12.98 -1.45 -14.83
CA SER A 50 14.39 -1.43 -15.15
C SER A 50 14.60 -1.93 -16.59
N SER A 51 15.59 -1.38 -17.30
CA SER A 51 15.82 -1.69 -18.73
C SER A 51 16.17 -3.16 -18.99
N ASN A 52 16.66 -3.86 -17.99
CA ASN A 52 16.99 -5.29 -18.04
C ASN A 52 15.85 -6.21 -17.56
N ASP A 53 14.69 -5.65 -17.22
CA ASP A 53 13.51 -6.49 -16.86
C ASP A 53 13.07 -7.32 -18.07
N THR A 54 12.89 -8.60 -17.87
CA THR A 54 12.49 -9.56 -18.94
C THR A 54 11.13 -9.21 -19.54
N ASN A 55 10.26 -8.53 -18.77
CA ASN A 55 8.92 -8.10 -19.19
C ASN A 55 8.88 -6.60 -19.53
N TYR A 56 10.02 -5.95 -19.77
CA TYR A 56 10.13 -4.51 -19.93
C TYR A 56 9.07 -3.90 -20.85
N LYS A 57 8.93 -4.44 -22.07
CA LYS A 57 7.96 -3.91 -23.05
C LYS A 57 6.51 -4.08 -22.61
N ALA A 58 6.17 -5.23 -22.03
CA ALA A 58 4.83 -5.50 -21.53
C ALA A 58 4.49 -4.60 -20.32
N LEU A 59 5.46 -4.36 -19.44
CA LEU A 59 5.31 -3.45 -18.29
C LEU A 59 5.10 -2.01 -18.74
N LEU A 60 5.88 -1.52 -19.72
CA LEU A 60 5.65 -0.18 -20.28
C LEU A 60 4.28 -0.05 -20.95
N ALA A 61 3.84 -1.07 -21.69
CA ALA A 61 2.51 -1.07 -22.31
C ALA A 61 1.40 -1.00 -21.25
N LYS A 62 1.53 -1.74 -20.15
CA LYS A 62 0.54 -1.80 -19.07
C LYS A 62 0.55 -0.56 -18.19
N ILE A 63 1.72 -0.13 -17.73
CA ILE A 63 1.88 0.98 -16.78
C ILE A 63 1.81 2.34 -17.51
N GLY A 64 2.31 2.40 -18.72
CA GLY A 64 2.57 3.63 -19.49
C GLY A 64 4.01 4.08 -19.36
N THR A 65 4.48 4.87 -20.31
CA THR A 65 5.85 5.39 -20.35
C THR A 65 5.95 6.76 -19.67
N ASN A 66 6.94 6.92 -18.80
CA ASN A 66 7.33 8.21 -18.22
C ASN A 66 8.54 8.76 -18.99
N ASN A 67 8.27 9.63 -19.96
CA ASN A 67 9.30 10.21 -20.82
C ASN A 67 10.26 11.15 -20.06
N TYR A 68 9.85 11.66 -18.90
CA TYR A 68 10.70 12.54 -18.08
C TYR A 68 11.70 11.77 -17.22
N ARG A 69 11.55 10.44 -17.10
CA ARG A 69 12.40 9.57 -16.28
C ARG A 69 12.57 10.09 -14.84
N ASN A 70 11.53 10.67 -14.30
CA ASN A 70 11.47 11.21 -12.94
C ASN A 70 10.69 10.30 -11.96
N ASP A 71 10.50 9.04 -12.34
CA ASP A 71 9.99 7.98 -11.50
C ASP A 71 11.04 7.49 -10.49
N TRP A 72 10.60 6.73 -9.51
CA TRP A 72 11.46 6.30 -8.40
C TRP A 72 12.50 5.24 -8.76
N ASN A 73 12.44 4.67 -9.96
CA ASN A 73 13.46 3.75 -10.46
C ASN A 73 14.61 4.46 -11.23
N HIS A 74 14.40 5.71 -11.64
CA HIS A 74 15.35 6.47 -12.46
C HIS A 74 15.96 7.69 -11.77
N ILE A 75 15.41 8.11 -10.62
CA ILE A 75 15.98 9.20 -9.83
C ILE A 75 16.57 8.67 -8.52
N TYR A 76 17.56 9.40 -7.98
CA TYR A 76 17.97 9.18 -6.59
C TYR A 76 16.83 9.61 -5.67
N HIS A 77 16.39 8.72 -4.78
CA HIS A 77 15.31 8.99 -3.87
C HIS A 77 15.46 8.19 -2.58
N GLU A 78 15.53 8.87 -1.43
CA GLU A 78 15.69 8.24 -0.12
C GLU A 78 14.35 7.75 0.46
N ALA A 79 13.51 7.21 -0.40
CA ALA A 79 12.26 6.57 -0.04
C ALA A 79 12.00 5.36 -0.94
N GLY A 80 11.13 4.47 -0.50
CA GLY A 80 10.74 3.29 -1.26
C GLY A 80 9.61 2.54 -0.57
N VAL A 81 8.70 1.98 -1.35
CA VAL A 81 7.58 1.20 -0.87
C VAL A 81 7.47 -0.12 -1.62
N ASN A 82 6.75 -1.09 -1.04
CA ASN A 82 6.63 -2.41 -1.62
C ASN A 82 5.66 -2.47 -2.81
N ALA A 83 4.69 -1.55 -2.88
CA ALA A 83 3.74 -1.51 -3.98
C ALA A 83 3.17 -0.10 -4.19
N TRP A 84 2.51 0.07 -5.34
CA TRP A 84 1.80 1.27 -5.74
C TRP A 84 0.42 0.94 -6.25
N ILE A 85 -0.56 1.78 -5.95
CA ILE A 85 -1.94 1.69 -6.42
C ILE A 85 -2.29 2.97 -7.16
N GLY A 86 -2.85 2.84 -8.36
CA GLY A 86 -3.23 3.98 -9.18
C GLY A 86 -3.74 3.55 -10.56
N LYS A 87 -3.77 4.49 -11.50
CA LYS A 87 -4.22 4.23 -12.86
C LYS A 87 -3.09 3.66 -13.73
N PHE A 88 -3.40 2.56 -14.43
CA PHE A 88 -2.64 2.05 -15.55
C PHE A 88 -2.79 2.94 -16.81
N ALA A 89 -2.06 2.61 -17.87
CA ALA A 89 -2.11 3.35 -19.14
C ALA A 89 -3.52 3.41 -19.77
N ASP A 90 -4.34 2.37 -19.56
CA ASP A 90 -5.73 2.29 -20.04
C ASP A 90 -6.75 2.98 -19.11
N GLY A 91 -6.28 3.61 -18.03
CA GLY A 91 -7.14 4.28 -17.05
C GLY A 91 -7.75 3.36 -15.99
N THR A 92 -7.58 2.05 -16.07
CA THR A 92 -8.04 1.12 -15.02
C THR A 92 -7.19 1.25 -13.77
N VAL A 93 -7.80 1.04 -12.61
CA VAL A 93 -7.12 1.06 -11.31
C VAL A 93 -6.58 -0.33 -10.98
N GLY A 94 -5.35 -0.38 -10.48
CA GLY A 94 -4.75 -1.61 -10.01
C GLY A 94 -3.49 -1.40 -9.19
N THR A 95 -2.84 -2.51 -8.85
CA THR A 95 -1.65 -2.57 -7.99
C THR A 95 -0.45 -3.04 -8.77
N VAL A 96 0.71 -2.41 -8.51
CA VAL A 96 2.02 -2.85 -9.00
C VAL A 96 2.94 -3.07 -7.81
N GLN A 97 3.47 -4.28 -7.66
CA GLN A 97 4.52 -4.56 -6.68
C GLN A 97 5.87 -4.07 -7.21
N THR A 98 6.58 -3.27 -6.42
CA THR A 98 7.84 -2.61 -6.82
C THR A 98 9.06 -3.00 -5.98
N LEU A 99 8.83 -3.64 -4.83
CA LEU A 99 9.84 -4.16 -3.93
C LEU A 99 9.37 -5.54 -3.42
N PRO A 100 10.25 -6.53 -3.23
CA PRO A 100 9.85 -7.79 -2.58
C PRO A 100 9.15 -7.53 -1.25
N TRP A 101 8.12 -8.31 -0.93
CA TRP A 101 7.28 -8.07 0.25
C TRP A 101 8.05 -8.10 1.58
N ASN A 102 9.08 -8.93 1.65
CA ASN A 102 9.95 -9.06 2.82
C ASN A 102 11.16 -8.12 2.82
N TYR A 103 11.27 -7.21 1.85
CA TYR A 103 12.26 -6.14 1.88
C TYR A 103 11.71 -4.97 2.67
N LYS A 104 12.54 -4.44 3.57
CA LYS A 104 12.18 -3.30 4.40
C LYS A 104 11.96 -2.05 3.54
N PRO A 105 10.74 -1.48 3.52
CA PRO A 105 10.46 -0.24 2.83
C PRO A 105 11.06 0.97 3.57
N TRP A 106 11.18 2.08 2.88
CA TRP A 106 11.57 3.38 3.41
C TRP A 106 10.44 4.39 3.19
N GLY A 107 9.24 4.08 3.71
CA GLY A 107 8.03 4.86 3.43
C GLY A 107 7.60 5.78 4.57
N CYS A 108 7.65 5.31 5.82
CA CYS A 108 7.04 6.06 6.92
C CYS A 108 8.04 6.91 7.75
N GLY A 109 9.33 6.94 7.37
CA GLY A 109 10.34 7.61 8.20
C GLY A 109 10.47 6.98 9.59
N SER A 110 10.76 7.80 10.58
CA SER A 110 10.91 7.36 11.97
C SER A 110 10.33 8.37 12.96
N GLY A 111 10.10 7.92 14.18
CA GLY A 111 9.69 8.75 15.32
C GLY A 111 10.54 8.46 16.56
N SER A 112 10.11 8.95 17.70
CA SER A 112 10.84 8.84 18.98
C SER A 112 10.98 7.40 19.49
N LYS A 113 10.16 6.46 19.00
CA LYS A 113 10.15 5.04 19.40
C LYS A 113 10.64 4.10 18.31
N GLY A 114 11.10 4.63 17.17
CA GLY A 114 11.62 3.82 16.07
C GLY A 114 10.83 4.03 14.77
N SER A 115 10.64 2.97 13.99
CA SER A 115 10.04 3.06 12.66
C SER A 115 9.24 1.82 12.30
N CYS A 116 8.02 2.01 11.79
CA CYS A 116 7.23 0.96 11.16
C CYS A 116 7.88 0.40 9.88
N ASN A 117 8.91 1.05 9.32
CA ASN A 117 9.71 0.46 8.24
C ASN A 117 10.28 -0.91 8.61
N ASN A 118 10.44 -1.18 9.91
CA ASN A 118 11.03 -2.43 10.41
C ASN A 118 10.03 -3.57 10.63
N GLY A 119 8.93 -3.61 9.88
CA GLY A 119 8.01 -4.74 9.99
C GLY A 119 6.69 -4.60 9.23
N TRP A 120 6.37 -3.43 8.70
CA TRP A 120 5.14 -3.23 7.95
C TRP A 120 5.42 -3.15 6.45
N ILE A 121 4.74 -4.00 5.68
CA ILE A 121 4.68 -3.85 4.22
C ILE A 121 3.99 -2.51 3.94
N GLN A 122 4.53 -1.72 3.02
CA GLN A 122 4.03 -0.39 2.73
C GLN A 122 3.71 -0.22 1.25
N PHE A 123 2.65 0.50 0.95
CA PHE A 123 2.29 0.88 -0.40
C PHE A 123 1.78 2.32 -0.46
N GLU A 124 1.97 2.94 -1.60
CA GLU A 124 1.50 4.28 -1.92
C GLU A 124 0.25 4.23 -2.80
N ILE A 125 -0.77 4.98 -2.44
CA ILE A 125 -1.95 5.20 -3.28
C ILE A 125 -1.78 6.54 -4.00
N CYS A 126 -1.76 6.50 -5.33
CA CYS A 126 -1.66 7.71 -6.14
C CYS A 126 -2.88 8.59 -5.94
N GLU A 127 -2.68 9.81 -5.48
CA GLU A 127 -3.75 10.78 -5.33
C GLU A 127 -4.09 11.46 -6.65
N ASP A 128 -5.34 11.89 -6.79
CA ASP A 128 -5.77 12.89 -7.75
C ASP A 128 -5.89 14.25 -7.05
N ALA A 129 -6.77 15.13 -7.54
CA ALA A 129 -7.08 16.40 -6.87
C ALA A 129 -7.91 16.26 -5.59
N LEU A 130 -8.13 15.04 -5.09
CA LEU A 130 -8.91 14.68 -3.90
C LEU A 130 -10.40 15.07 -3.97
N THR A 131 -10.96 15.12 -5.17
CA THR A 131 -12.35 15.51 -5.42
C THR A 131 -13.19 14.45 -6.12
N ASP A 132 -12.58 13.49 -6.79
CA ASP A 132 -13.27 12.41 -7.50
C ASP A 132 -13.59 11.25 -6.55
N LYS A 133 -14.85 11.18 -6.10
CA LYS A 133 -15.35 10.10 -5.22
C LYS A 133 -15.24 8.72 -5.87
N ASN A 134 -15.45 8.62 -7.19
CA ASN A 134 -15.39 7.35 -7.90
C ASN A 134 -13.97 6.82 -7.94
N TYR A 135 -12.99 7.68 -8.22
CA TYR A 135 -11.59 7.31 -8.17
C TYR A 135 -11.16 6.92 -6.75
N ALA A 136 -11.49 7.75 -5.76
CA ALA A 136 -11.16 7.48 -4.36
C ALA A 136 -11.73 6.12 -3.90
N MET A 137 -12.98 5.79 -4.26
CA MET A 137 -13.57 4.50 -3.92
C MET A 137 -12.88 3.34 -4.63
N LYS A 138 -12.49 3.49 -5.90
CA LYS A 138 -11.78 2.44 -6.65
C LYS A 138 -10.41 2.13 -6.05
N VAL A 139 -9.60 3.15 -5.71
CA VAL A 139 -8.28 2.92 -5.10
C VAL A 139 -8.40 2.44 -3.66
N TYR A 140 -9.42 2.86 -2.92
CA TYR A 140 -9.73 2.34 -1.59
C TYR A 140 -10.04 0.84 -1.64
N GLN A 141 -10.93 0.42 -2.54
CA GLN A 141 -11.28 -0.99 -2.73
C GLN A 141 -10.05 -1.82 -3.16
N GLU A 142 -9.25 -1.30 -4.08
CA GLU A 142 -8.01 -1.93 -4.52
C GLU A 142 -7.01 -2.10 -3.36
N ALA A 143 -6.87 -1.08 -2.52
CA ALA A 143 -6.01 -1.13 -1.34
C ALA A 143 -6.51 -2.15 -0.30
N CYS A 144 -7.82 -2.27 -0.10
CA CYS A 144 -8.41 -3.33 0.73
C CYS A 144 -8.11 -4.73 0.17
N GLU A 145 -8.24 -4.92 -1.15
CA GLU A 145 -7.93 -6.20 -1.81
C GLU A 145 -6.45 -6.58 -1.69
N LEU A 146 -5.54 -5.62 -1.90
CA LEU A 146 -4.12 -5.85 -1.68
C LEU A 146 -3.82 -6.21 -0.22
N THR A 147 -4.39 -5.47 0.71
CA THR A 147 -4.17 -5.68 2.15
C THR A 147 -4.72 -7.06 2.59
N ALA A 148 -5.90 -7.45 2.12
CA ALA A 148 -6.45 -8.78 2.39
C ALA A 148 -5.56 -9.90 1.85
N TYR A 149 -5.03 -9.74 0.64
CA TYR A 149 -4.08 -10.68 0.06
C TYR A 149 -2.81 -10.82 0.90
N LEU A 150 -2.23 -9.70 1.35
CA LEU A 150 -1.04 -9.70 2.19
C LEU A 150 -1.31 -10.29 3.57
N CYS A 151 -2.42 -9.93 4.20
CA CYS A 151 -2.83 -10.51 5.48
C CYS A 151 -2.98 -12.04 5.39
N LYS A 152 -3.60 -12.54 4.33
CA LYS A 152 -3.77 -13.97 4.11
C LYS A 152 -2.43 -14.67 3.82
N SER A 153 -1.57 -14.05 3.00
CA SER A 153 -0.28 -14.61 2.62
C SER A 153 0.69 -14.76 3.79
N TYR A 154 0.61 -13.85 4.76
CA TYR A 154 1.54 -13.77 5.90
C TYR A 154 0.91 -14.09 7.25
N GLY A 155 -0.33 -14.59 7.27
CA GLY A 155 -1.01 -14.96 8.52
C GLY A 155 -1.28 -13.77 9.45
N ILE A 156 -1.53 -12.58 8.91
CA ILE A 156 -1.79 -11.36 9.67
C ILE A 156 -3.29 -11.28 9.99
N ASN A 157 -3.62 -11.11 11.29
CA ASN A 157 -4.99 -10.78 11.68
C ASN A 157 -5.30 -9.32 11.33
N PRO A 158 -6.27 -9.02 10.45
CA PRO A 158 -6.55 -7.66 10.00
C PRO A 158 -7.05 -6.72 11.12
N LYS A 159 -7.59 -7.28 12.20
CA LYS A 159 -8.01 -6.55 13.41
C LYS A 159 -7.04 -6.72 14.58
N GLY A 160 -5.89 -7.31 14.31
CA GLY A 160 -4.88 -7.61 15.33
C GLY A 160 -4.03 -6.40 15.71
N LYS A 161 -3.29 -6.60 16.78
CA LYS A 161 -2.27 -5.67 17.26
C LYS A 161 -1.03 -6.47 17.63
N VAL A 162 0.15 -5.87 17.52
CA VAL A 162 1.42 -6.45 17.91
C VAL A 162 2.18 -5.52 18.84
N SER A 163 2.98 -6.09 19.76
CA SER A 163 3.92 -5.29 20.54
C SER A 163 5.18 -5.04 19.71
N PHE A 164 5.56 -3.78 19.58
CA PHE A 164 6.74 -3.38 18.83
C PHE A 164 7.39 -2.15 19.47
N ASN A 165 8.65 -2.26 19.86
CA ASN A 165 9.41 -1.19 20.53
C ASN A 165 8.66 -0.60 21.76
N GLY A 166 8.01 -1.43 22.55
CA GLY A 166 7.24 -1.01 23.73
C GLY A 166 5.89 -0.33 23.40
N VAL A 167 5.45 -0.40 22.16
CA VAL A 167 4.17 0.17 21.70
C VAL A 167 3.25 -0.94 21.22
N THR A 168 1.96 -0.84 21.51
CA THR A 168 0.93 -1.69 20.91
C THR A 168 0.51 -1.09 19.57
N VAL A 169 0.86 -1.75 18.46
CA VAL A 169 0.68 -1.26 17.10
C VAL A 169 -0.36 -2.10 16.38
N PRO A 170 -1.37 -1.48 15.74
CA PRO A 170 -2.28 -2.22 14.86
C PRO A 170 -1.52 -2.91 13.71
N THR A 171 -1.96 -4.10 13.34
CA THR A 171 -1.40 -4.81 12.18
C THR A 171 -1.68 -4.06 10.86
N ILE A 172 -2.80 -3.34 10.79
CA ILE A 172 -3.14 -2.45 9.68
C ILE A 172 -3.26 -1.02 10.23
N LEU A 173 -2.44 -0.12 9.71
CA LEU A 173 -2.45 1.29 10.08
C LEU A 173 -2.06 2.16 8.87
N CYS A 174 -2.13 3.47 9.02
CA CYS A 174 -1.67 4.44 8.02
C CYS A 174 -0.50 5.28 8.54
N HIS A 175 0.07 6.13 7.70
CA HIS A 175 1.21 6.97 8.06
C HIS A 175 0.87 7.90 9.24
N TYR A 176 -0.31 8.53 9.21
CA TYR A 176 -0.80 9.34 10.34
C TYR A 176 -0.77 8.59 11.67
N ASP A 177 -1.25 7.34 11.67
CA ASP A 177 -1.26 6.50 12.88
C ASP A 177 0.16 6.19 13.36
N SER A 178 1.08 5.86 12.43
CA SER A 178 2.47 5.54 12.78
C SER A 178 3.18 6.72 13.43
N HIS A 179 2.91 7.95 12.96
CA HIS A 179 3.42 9.18 13.59
C HIS A 179 2.93 9.32 15.04
N HIS A 180 1.63 9.17 15.26
CA HIS A 180 1.04 9.32 16.61
C HIS A 180 1.48 8.24 17.59
N LEU A 181 1.93 7.09 17.09
CA LEU A 181 2.53 6.02 17.89
C LEU A 181 4.05 6.25 18.17
N GLY A 182 4.65 7.29 17.58
CA GLY A 182 6.08 7.56 17.67
C GLY A 182 6.93 6.66 16.77
N LEU A 183 6.34 6.05 15.74
CA LEU A 183 6.96 5.08 14.84
C LEU A 183 7.01 5.54 13.37
N GLY A 184 6.74 6.80 13.11
CA GLY A 184 6.74 7.41 11.79
C GLY A 184 6.92 8.92 11.84
N SER A 185 7.30 9.52 10.72
CA SER A 185 7.39 10.96 10.53
C SER A 185 6.00 11.60 10.45
N ASN A 186 5.92 12.92 10.64
CA ASN A 186 4.66 13.66 10.70
C ASN A 186 4.06 13.82 9.29
N HIS A 187 3.06 12.99 8.98
CA HIS A 187 2.26 13.05 7.76
C HIS A 187 0.80 12.74 8.05
N GLY A 188 -0.11 13.26 7.19
CA GLY A 188 -1.55 13.14 7.37
C GLY A 188 -2.22 12.01 6.58
N ASP A 189 -1.45 11.31 5.76
CA ASP A 189 -1.97 10.28 4.87
C ASP A 189 -2.30 8.99 5.65
N VAL A 190 -3.39 8.35 5.36
CA VAL A 190 -4.41 8.60 4.32
C VAL A 190 -5.64 9.38 4.88
N LEU A 191 -5.58 9.83 6.15
CA LEU A 191 -6.74 10.40 6.85
C LEU A 191 -7.14 11.80 6.37
N HIS A 192 -6.25 12.50 5.66
CA HIS A 192 -6.59 13.77 5.00
C HIS A 192 -7.55 13.56 3.81
N TRP A 193 -7.68 12.35 3.29
CA TRP A 193 -8.39 12.03 2.05
C TRP A 193 -9.66 11.20 2.29
N PHE A 194 -9.52 9.92 2.62
CA PHE A 194 -10.63 8.95 2.63
C PHE A 194 -11.77 9.30 3.59
N PRO A 195 -11.54 9.68 4.86
CA PRO A 195 -12.64 10.03 5.73
C PRO A 195 -13.47 11.22 5.22
N LYS A 196 -12.81 12.22 4.65
CA LYS A 196 -13.46 13.45 4.17
C LYS A 196 -14.26 13.24 2.89
N LEU A 197 -13.71 12.45 1.95
CA LEU A 197 -14.30 12.32 0.62
C LEU A 197 -15.28 11.15 0.52
N ILE A 198 -14.98 10.01 1.14
CA ILE A 198 -15.77 8.78 1.01
C ILE A 198 -16.22 8.18 2.37
N GLY A 199 -15.98 8.88 3.48
CA GLY A 199 -16.42 8.46 4.81
C GLY A 199 -15.77 7.19 5.34
N LYS A 200 -14.55 6.88 4.92
CA LYS A 200 -13.83 5.66 5.32
C LYS A 200 -12.70 5.98 6.30
N SER A 201 -12.81 5.44 7.51
CA SER A 201 -11.78 5.49 8.56
C SER A 201 -10.84 4.28 8.47
N MET A 202 -9.75 4.26 9.26
CA MET A 202 -8.90 3.08 9.38
C MET A 202 -9.60 1.90 10.06
N GLU A 203 -10.60 2.14 10.89
CA GLU A 203 -11.44 1.06 11.43
C GLU A 203 -12.29 0.44 10.33
N ASP A 204 -12.84 1.25 9.42
CA ASP A 204 -13.55 0.74 8.22
C ASP A 204 -12.61 -0.09 7.35
N VAL A 205 -11.36 0.33 7.15
CA VAL A 205 -10.35 -0.45 6.43
C VAL A 205 -10.18 -1.84 7.05
N ARG A 206 -9.98 -1.92 8.37
CA ARG A 206 -9.83 -3.21 9.07
C ARG A 206 -11.05 -4.09 8.93
N ASN A 207 -12.24 -3.51 9.02
CA ASN A 207 -13.51 -4.21 8.84
C ASN A 207 -13.70 -4.70 7.40
N ASP A 208 -13.45 -3.84 6.42
CA ASP A 208 -13.59 -4.18 5.00
C ASP A 208 -12.58 -5.26 4.57
N VAL A 209 -11.33 -5.17 5.06
CA VAL A 209 -10.30 -6.21 4.83
C VAL A 209 -10.71 -7.54 5.47
N ALA A 210 -11.20 -7.52 6.71
CA ALA A 210 -11.67 -8.74 7.39
C ALA A 210 -12.85 -9.37 6.63
N ALA A 211 -13.77 -8.57 6.13
CA ALA A 211 -14.90 -9.05 5.32
C ALA A 211 -14.43 -9.72 4.01
N LEU A 212 -13.41 -9.17 3.35
CA LEU A 212 -12.81 -9.79 2.16
C LEU A 212 -12.14 -11.14 2.48
N MET A 213 -11.52 -11.28 3.64
CA MET A 213 -10.80 -12.49 4.03
C MET A 213 -11.73 -13.61 4.51
N TYR A 214 -12.77 -13.27 5.27
CA TYR A 214 -13.60 -14.24 6.02
C TYR A 214 -15.06 -14.26 5.59
N GLY A 215 -15.49 -13.33 4.74
CA GLY A 215 -16.90 -13.09 4.43
C GLY A 215 -17.58 -12.20 5.48
N THR A 216 -18.74 -11.65 5.14
CA THR A 216 -19.62 -10.97 6.08
C THR A 216 -20.35 -12.03 6.89
N ASN A 217 -20.07 -12.17 8.19
CA ASN A 217 -20.94 -12.90 9.11
C ASN A 217 -22.24 -12.10 9.26
N THR A 218 -23.21 -12.35 8.42
CA THR A 218 -24.61 -12.08 8.74
C THR A 218 -25.01 -13.11 9.78
N THR A 219 -24.82 -12.79 11.04
CA THR A 219 -25.56 -13.46 12.13
C THR A 219 -27.02 -13.06 11.95
N THR A 220 -27.77 -13.82 11.19
CA THR A 220 -29.21 -13.86 11.32
C THR A 220 -29.48 -14.48 12.68
N ASN A 221 -29.76 -13.64 13.69
CA ASN A 221 -30.47 -14.08 14.88
C ASN A 221 -31.88 -14.50 14.42
N GLU A 222 -32.04 -15.76 14.05
CA GLU A 222 -33.35 -16.39 14.07
C GLU A 222 -33.76 -16.50 15.53
N VAL A 223 -34.62 -15.59 15.96
CA VAL A 223 -35.35 -15.72 17.19
C VAL A 223 -36.34 -16.87 16.95
N ALA A 224 -36.05 -18.04 17.52
CA ALA A 224 -37.01 -19.13 17.62
C ALA A 224 -38.18 -18.65 18.47
N GLN A 225 -39.36 -18.65 17.87
CA GLN A 225 -40.64 -18.58 18.57
C GLN A 225 -40.99 -19.92 19.16
#